data_7e5b87e18b7f50dc2dc904ea39b00ad9
#
_entry.id   7e5b87e18b7f50dc2dc904ea39b00ad9
#
_cell.length_a   1.000
_cell.length_b   1.000
_cell.length_c   1.000
_cell.angle_alpha   90.00
_cell.angle_beta   90.00
_cell.angle_gamma   90.00
#
_symmetry.space_group_name_H-M   'P 1'
#
loop_
_entity.id
_entity.type
_entity.pdbx_description
1 polymer ?
#
loop_
_entity_poly.entity_id
_entity_poly.type
_entity_poly.pdbx_seq_one_letter_code
_entity_poly.pdbx_strand_id
1 'polypeptide(L)'
;HWLDSAGYAESDGGTSGDSKRPYAWRYRDYVIDSFNQNKPVDRFIREQLSGDEMIDGEIDPYSARHLSLLTATGFMRMAPDPTQLSNSLDDRNMAAADAIQVISSSILGLTLGCARCHDHKYDPIGTDDYYGFRAIFDPVFPLQNWQQPNARLIDLTPDEDRAEADRIEKIVKEMEEELNGRKKALAEQIQKKKLEDVPQELQEDTRTAVLTPAKDRTERQKELLDLYPMVKPVRFIAGFLVEYDNPAYRKFE
;
A
#
# COMPACT_ATOMS: atom_id res chain seq x y z
N HIS A 1 -13.13 -6.82 21.60
CA HIS A 1 -11.97 -7.45 22.26
C HIS A 1 -11.23 -8.44 21.35
N TRP A 2 -11.95 -9.28 20.56
CA TRP A 2 -11.25 -10.19 19.64
C TRP A 2 -10.37 -9.45 18.64
N LEU A 3 -10.84 -8.36 18.07
CA LEU A 3 -10.08 -7.55 17.12
C LEU A 3 -8.80 -6.97 17.75
N ASP A 4 -8.85 -6.58 19.03
CA ASP A 4 -7.66 -6.13 19.76
C ASP A 4 -6.64 -7.27 19.91
N SER A 5 -7.11 -8.47 20.30
CA SER A 5 -6.26 -9.67 20.43
C SER A 5 -5.66 -10.11 19.09
N ALA A 6 -6.43 -10.01 18.00
CA ALA A 6 -6.00 -10.34 16.66
C ALA A 6 -5.03 -9.31 16.04
N GLY A 7 -4.78 -8.19 16.72
CA GLY A 7 -3.94 -7.11 16.19
C GLY A 7 -4.55 -6.41 14.99
N TYR A 8 -5.89 -6.33 14.91
CA TYR A 8 -6.58 -5.71 13.79
C TYR A 8 -6.17 -4.25 13.60
N ALA A 9 -5.77 -3.91 12.39
CA ALA A 9 -5.53 -2.54 11.97
C ALA A 9 -5.91 -2.36 10.48
N GLU A 10 -6.31 -1.14 10.11
CA GLU A 10 -6.61 -0.78 8.72
C GLU A 10 -5.37 -0.24 7.98
N SER A 11 -4.19 -0.43 8.59
CA SER A 11 -2.88 -0.09 8.02
C SER A 11 -1.83 -1.12 8.43
N ASP A 12 -0.68 -1.11 7.77
CA ASP A 12 0.37 -2.13 7.98
C ASP A 12 1.27 -1.84 9.19
N GLY A 13 1.16 -0.66 9.81
CA GLY A 13 1.88 -0.32 11.04
C GLY A 13 3.37 -0.03 10.86
N GLY A 14 3.78 0.46 9.69
CA GLY A 14 5.18 0.80 9.42
C GLY A 14 5.63 2.11 10.07
N THR A 15 6.86 2.16 10.58
CA THR A 15 7.44 3.37 11.21
C THR A 15 7.81 4.46 10.21
N SER A 16 8.13 4.10 8.96
CA SER A 16 8.59 5.01 7.91
C SER A 16 7.56 5.26 6.81
N GLY A 17 6.44 4.55 6.84
CA GLY A 17 5.31 4.68 5.95
C GLY A 17 4.25 3.70 6.40
N ASP A 18 3.03 4.17 6.51
CA ASP A 18 1.90 3.38 7.00
C ASP A 18 0.88 3.21 5.87
N SER A 19 1.02 2.14 5.11
CA SER A 19 0.14 1.86 3.98
C SER A 19 -1.22 1.36 4.45
N LYS A 20 -2.27 1.83 3.82
CA LYS A 20 -3.62 1.36 4.09
C LYS A 20 -3.79 -0.11 3.67
N ARG A 21 -4.55 -0.84 4.47
CA ARG A 21 -5.09 -2.17 4.14
C ARG A 21 -6.53 -2.00 3.62
N PRO A 22 -6.73 -1.82 2.32
CA PRO A 22 -8.01 -1.35 1.77
C PRO A 22 -9.17 -2.33 2.02
N TYR A 23 -8.86 -3.59 2.32
CA TYR A 23 -9.87 -4.64 2.53
C TYR A 23 -9.87 -5.22 3.96
N ALA A 24 -9.13 -4.64 4.91
CA ALA A 24 -9.09 -5.11 6.29
C ALA A 24 -10.48 -5.11 6.94
N TRP A 25 -11.34 -4.17 6.58
CA TRP A 25 -12.73 -4.09 7.05
C TRP A 25 -13.53 -5.37 6.82
N ARG A 26 -13.22 -6.16 5.78
CA ARG A 26 -13.88 -7.45 5.51
C ARG A 26 -13.65 -8.43 6.67
N TYR A 27 -12.42 -8.51 7.19
CA TYR A 27 -12.12 -9.34 8.35
C TYR A 27 -12.86 -8.85 9.60
N ARG A 28 -12.90 -7.54 9.84
CA ARG A 28 -13.69 -6.97 10.95
C ARG A 28 -15.16 -7.38 10.86
N ASP A 29 -15.74 -7.26 9.69
CA ASP A 29 -17.15 -7.58 9.47
C ASP A 29 -17.38 -9.10 9.62
N TYR A 30 -16.47 -9.96 9.14
CA TYR A 30 -16.50 -11.40 9.41
C TYR A 30 -16.52 -11.70 10.92
N VAL A 31 -15.69 -11.01 11.71
CA VAL A 31 -15.66 -11.19 13.17
C VAL A 31 -17.00 -10.76 13.78
N ILE A 32 -17.52 -9.60 13.42
CA ILE A 32 -18.81 -9.08 13.91
C ILE A 32 -19.93 -10.08 13.59
N ASP A 33 -20.01 -10.55 12.36
CA ASP A 33 -21.02 -11.51 11.92
C ASP A 33 -20.90 -12.86 12.64
N SER A 34 -19.66 -13.32 12.87
CA SER A 34 -19.42 -14.56 13.60
C SER A 34 -19.96 -14.51 15.03
N PHE A 35 -19.75 -13.39 15.73
CA PHE A 35 -20.28 -13.19 17.09
C PHE A 35 -21.81 -13.00 17.07
N ASN A 36 -22.36 -12.22 16.13
CA ASN A 36 -23.80 -12.02 16.01
C ASN A 36 -24.56 -13.33 15.70
N GLN A 37 -23.94 -14.24 14.96
CA GLN A 37 -24.47 -15.55 14.64
C GLN A 37 -24.20 -16.60 15.72
N ASN A 38 -23.53 -16.20 16.81
CA ASN A 38 -23.13 -17.13 17.88
C ASN A 38 -22.35 -18.35 17.35
N LYS A 39 -21.39 -18.11 16.42
CA LYS A 39 -20.57 -19.17 15.81
C LYS A 39 -19.81 -19.94 16.87
N PRO A 40 -19.80 -21.29 16.86
CA PRO A 40 -18.99 -22.08 17.78
C PRO A 40 -17.50 -21.69 17.72
N VAL A 41 -16.87 -21.55 18.90
CA VAL A 41 -15.49 -21.06 19.01
C VAL A 41 -14.49 -21.93 18.26
N ASP A 42 -14.65 -23.25 18.30
CA ASP A 42 -13.79 -24.19 17.58
C ASP A 42 -13.89 -24.00 16.07
N ARG A 43 -15.08 -23.71 15.55
CA ARG A 43 -15.30 -23.39 14.15
C ARG A 43 -14.70 -22.02 13.80
N PHE A 44 -14.90 -21.01 14.65
CA PHE A 44 -14.37 -19.68 14.46
C PHE A 44 -12.84 -19.68 14.36
N ILE A 45 -12.15 -20.44 15.23
CA ILE A 45 -10.70 -20.61 15.20
C ILE A 45 -10.25 -21.35 13.94
N ARG A 46 -10.90 -22.47 13.59
CA ARG A 46 -10.55 -23.24 12.39
C ARG A 46 -10.69 -22.43 11.11
N GLU A 47 -11.75 -21.67 10.97
CA GLU A 47 -11.95 -20.80 9.80
C GLU A 47 -10.82 -19.74 9.66
N GLN A 48 -10.29 -19.24 10.77
CA GLN A 48 -9.20 -18.25 10.76
C GLN A 48 -7.83 -18.85 10.46
N LEU A 49 -7.61 -20.11 10.81
CA LEU A 49 -6.32 -20.77 10.59
C LEU A 49 -6.24 -21.53 9.26
N SER A 50 -7.38 -22.04 8.76
CA SER A 50 -7.42 -22.90 7.58
C SER A 50 -8.74 -22.77 6.79
N GLY A 51 -9.32 -21.58 6.76
CA GLY A 51 -10.59 -21.36 6.06
C GLY A 51 -10.51 -21.64 4.56
N ASP A 52 -9.39 -21.36 3.92
CA ASP A 52 -9.11 -21.68 2.53
C ASP A 52 -9.11 -23.20 2.27
N GLU A 53 -8.53 -23.99 3.18
CA GLU A 53 -8.53 -25.47 3.09
C GLU A 53 -9.91 -26.11 3.39
N MET A 54 -10.87 -25.33 3.91
CA MET A 54 -12.25 -25.78 4.13
C MET A 54 -13.14 -25.61 2.91
N ILE A 55 -12.59 -25.16 1.79
CA ILE A 55 -13.27 -25.03 0.50
C ILE A 55 -13.00 -26.28 -0.33
N ASP A 56 -14.08 -27.02 -0.62
CA ASP A 56 -13.99 -28.20 -1.49
C ASP A 56 -14.06 -27.76 -2.96
N GLY A 57 -13.00 -28.03 -3.73
CA GLY A 57 -12.92 -27.72 -5.15
C GLY A 57 -12.47 -26.30 -5.47
N GLU A 58 -12.95 -25.74 -6.58
CA GLU A 58 -12.59 -24.40 -7.02
C GLU A 58 -13.29 -23.31 -6.20
N ILE A 59 -12.62 -22.17 -6.03
CA ILE A 59 -13.20 -21.03 -5.33
C ILE A 59 -14.31 -20.43 -6.20
N ASP A 60 -15.53 -20.42 -5.67
CA ASP A 60 -16.67 -19.73 -6.26
C ASP A 60 -16.73 -18.28 -5.73
N PRO A 61 -16.50 -17.27 -6.57
CA PRO A 61 -16.51 -15.86 -6.16
C PRO A 61 -17.90 -15.34 -5.76
N TYR A 62 -18.96 -16.06 -6.11
CA TYR A 62 -20.34 -15.72 -5.73
C TYR A 62 -20.79 -16.43 -4.44
N SER A 63 -20.03 -17.39 -3.96
CA SER A 63 -20.35 -18.11 -2.73
C SER A 63 -20.03 -17.28 -1.49
N ALA A 64 -21.05 -16.80 -0.80
CA ALA A 64 -20.89 -16.11 0.48
C ALA A 64 -20.09 -16.95 1.52
N ARG A 65 -20.24 -18.30 1.46
CA ARG A 65 -19.47 -19.21 2.31
C ARG A 65 -17.98 -19.19 1.95
N HIS A 66 -17.61 -19.29 0.67
CA HIS A 66 -16.21 -19.26 0.25
C HIS A 66 -15.57 -17.91 0.58
N LEU A 67 -16.26 -16.80 0.28
CA LEU A 67 -15.81 -15.46 0.62
C LEU A 67 -15.59 -15.30 2.13
N SER A 68 -16.50 -15.81 2.96
CA SER A 68 -16.38 -15.77 4.42
C SER A 68 -15.17 -16.57 4.92
N LEU A 69 -14.94 -17.77 4.38
CA LEU A 69 -13.82 -18.63 4.75
C LEU A 69 -12.47 -18.01 4.37
N LEU A 70 -12.36 -17.47 3.16
CA LEU A 70 -11.15 -16.75 2.71
C LEU A 70 -10.91 -15.48 3.53
N THR A 71 -11.97 -14.74 3.86
CA THR A 71 -11.87 -13.55 4.69
C THR A 71 -11.38 -13.88 6.10
N ALA A 72 -11.82 -15.02 6.66
CA ALA A 72 -11.40 -15.47 7.98
C ALA A 72 -9.87 -15.65 8.08
N THR A 73 -9.22 -16.18 7.03
CA THR A 73 -7.76 -16.39 7.02
C THR A 73 -6.95 -15.08 7.07
N GLY A 74 -7.61 -13.94 6.84
CA GLY A 74 -7.04 -12.61 7.06
C GLY A 74 -6.48 -12.41 8.48
N PHE A 75 -6.99 -13.16 9.48
CA PHE A 75 -6.46 -13.19 10.84
C PHE A 75 -4.93 -13.35 10.87
N MET A 76 -4.38 -14.27 10.09
CA MET A 76 -2.94 -14.54 10.07
C MET A 76 -2.11 -13.39 9.50
N ARG A 77 -2.75 -12.36 8.94
CA ARG A 77 -2.09 -11.20 8.34
C ARG A 77 -2.44 -9.87 9.01
N MET A 78 -3.06 -9.92 10.21
CA MET A 78 -3.42 -8.69 10.94
C MET A 78 -2.23 -8.07 11.70
N ALA A 79 -1.20 -8.84 12.04
CA ALA A 79 0.01 -8.32 12.67
C ALA A 79 0.67 -7.21 11.81
N PRO A 80 1.49 -6.32 12.41
CA PRO A 80 2.29 -5.34 11.68
C PRO A 80 3.15 -6.00 10.61
N ASP A 81 3.27 -5.37 9.44
CA ASP A 81 4.06 -5.90 8.34
C ASP A 81 5.02 -4.84 7.77
N PRO A 82 6.30 -4.85 8.18
CA PRO A 82 7.29 -3.90 7.71
C PRO A 82 7.73 -4.14 6.26
N THR A 83 7.33 -5.25 5.63
CA THR A 83 7.85 -5.65 4.31
C THR A 83 7.30 -4.81 3.15
N GLN A 84 6.33 -3.94 3.38
CA GLN A 84 5.82 -3.01 2.39
C GLN A 84 6.88 -2.00 1.91
N LEU A 85 7.81 -1.59 2.78
CA LEU A 85 8.85 -0.59 2.49
C LEU A 85 10.18 -1.24 2.12
N SER A 86 10.51 -2.34 2.78
CA SER A 86 11.75 -3.08 2.58
C SER A 86 11.45 -4.56 2.64
N ASN A 87 11.77 -5.29 1.59
CA ASN A 87 11.54 -6.73 1.51
C ASN A 87 12.81 -7.51 1.87
N SER A 88 13.54 -7.04 2.88
CA SER A 88 14.72 -7.73 3.40
C SER A 88 14.34 -9.03 4.11
N LEU A 89 15.30 -9.94 4.27
CA LEU A 89 15.08 -11.18 5.02
C LEU A 89 14.76 -10.90 6.49
N ASP A 90 15.33 -9.85 7.06
CA ASP A 90 15.09 -9.44 8.45
C ASP A 90 13.65 -8.94 8.62
N ASP A 91 13.14 -8.11 7.69
CA ASP A 91 11.75 -7.63 7.73
C ASP A 91 10.75 -8.78 7.59
N ARG A 92 11.03 -9.75 6.69
CA ARG A 92 10.20 -10.96 6.55
C ARG A 92 10.18 -11.79 7.83
N ASN A 93 11.34 -11.97 8.46
CA ASN A 93 11.43 -12.66 9.75
C ASN A 93 10.70 -11.91 10.85
N MET A 94 10.73 -10.58 10.84
CA MET A 94 10.00 -9.75 11.80
C MET A 94 8.50 -9.90 11.60
N ALA A 95 8.00 -9.72 10.37
CA ALA A 95 6.59 -9.90 10.06
C ALA A 95 6.05 -11.30 10.43
N ALA A 96 6.83 -12.36 10.13
CA ALA A 96 6.46 -13.71 10.53
C ALA A 96 6.43 -13.87 12.06
N ALA A 97 7.41 -13.31 12.78
CA ALA A 97 7.48 -13.40 14.24
C ALA A 97 6.32 -12.65 14.91
N ASP A 98 5.95 -11.47 14.39
CA ASP A 98 4.83 -10.70 14.89
C ASP A 98 3.49 -11.43 14.66
N ALA A 99 3.33 -12.05 13.48
CA ALA A 99 2.16 -12.90 13.22
C ALA A 99 2.08 -14.11 14.16
N ILE A 100 3.19 -14.82 14.40
CA ILE A 100 3.26 -15.93 15.36
C ILE A 100 2.92 -15.47 16.77
N GLN A 101 3.40 -14.29 17.19
CA GLN A 101 3.07 -13.72 18.48
C GLN A 101 1.56 -13.45 18.60
N VAL A 102 0.93 -12.88 17.57
CA VAL A 102 -0.52 -12.64 17.55
C VAL A 102 -1.28 -13.96 17.62
N ILE A 103 -0.91 -14.95 16.81
CA ILE A 103 -1.58 -16.26 16.78
C ILE A 103 -1.49 -16.95 18.14
N SER A 104 -0.28 -17.00 18.72
CA SER A 104 -0.09 -17.68 20.00
C SER A 104 -0.81 -16.98 21.16
N SER A 105 -0.77 -15.65 21.21
CA SER A 105 -1.42 -14.90 22.29
C SER A 105 -2.94 -14.92 22.20
N SER A 106 -3.51 -14.82 20.96
CA SER A 106 -4.96 -14.78 20.78
C SER A 106 -5.64 -16.14 20.95
N ILE A 107 -4.98 -17.22 20.51
CA ILE A 107 -5.58 -18.56 20.48
C ILE A 107 -5.16 -19.39 21.68
N LEU A 108 -3.88 -19.36 22.04
CA LEU A 108 -3.34 -20.17 23.14
C LEU A 108 -3.24 -19.42 24.46
N GLY A 109 -3.32 -18.09 24.44
CA GLY A 109 -3.05 -17.25 25.61
C GLY A 109 -1.59 -17.27 26.05
N LEU A 110 -0.66 -17.66 25.15
CA LEU A 110 0.77 -17.79 25.43
C LEU A 110 1.57 -16.71 24.70
N THR A 111 2.52 -16.09 25.39
CA THR A 111 3.42 -15.08 24.82
C THR A 111 4.72 -15.74 24.33
N LEU A 112 4.71 -16.37 23.16
CA LEU A 112 5.87 -17.12 22.65
C LEU A 112 7.04 -16.24 22.21
N GLY A 113 6.86 -14.94 22.02
CA GLY A 113 7.86 -14.05 21.43
C GLY A 113 9.21 -14.03 22.16
N CYS A 114 9.23 -14.21 23.51
CA CYS A 114 10.46 -14.29 24.29
C CYS A 114 11.30 -15.53 23.91
N ALA A 115 10.63 -16.65 23.63
CA ALA A 115 11.27 -17.91 23.29
C ALA A 115 11.94 -17.91 21.90
N ARG A 116 11.79 -16.85 21.13
CA ARG A 116 12.50 -16.66 19.84
C ARG A 116 14.03 -16.61 20.00
N CYS A 117 14.52 -16.02 21.10
CA CYS A 117 15.95 -15.77 21.28
C CYS A 117 16.56 -16.55 22.46
N HIS A 118 15.75 -16.90 23.46
CA HIS A 118 16.15 -17.63 24.67
C HIS A 118 14.93 -18.32 25.26
N ASP A 119 15.11 -19.32 26.10
CA ASP A 119 13.99 -19.98 26.78
C ASP A 119 13.12 -18.98 27.54
N HIS A 120 11.81 -19.21 27.53
CA HIS A 120 10.87 -18.31 28.17
C HIS A 120 11.14 -18.18 29.67
N LYS A 121 11.07 -16.95 30.20
CA LYS A 121 11.53 -16.68 31.58
C LYS A 121 10.64 -17.35 32.64
N TYR A 122 9.36 -17.46 32.39
CA TYR A 122 8.37 -17.89 33.39
C TYR A 122 7.71 -19.22 33.04
N ASP A 123 7.44 -19.43 31.78
CA ASP A 123 6.75 -20.63 31.27
C ASP A 123 7.77 -21.67 30.81
N PRO A 124 7.48 -22.98 30.91
CA PRO A 124 8.37 -24.04 30.45
C PRO A 124 8.35 -24.16 28.90
N ILE A 125 8.70 -23.10 28.21
CA ILE A 125 8.73 -22.99 26.74
C ILE A 125 10.15 -22.71 26.32
N GLY A 126 10.79 -23.67 25.66
CA GLY A 126 12.13 -23.52 25.12
C GLY A 126 12.15 -22.83 23.76
N THR A 127 13.35 -22.43 23.34
CA THR A 127 13.56 -21.89 21.99
C THR A 127 13.16 -22.91 20.92
N ASP A 128 13.41 -24.20 21.15
CA ASP A 128 13.01 -25.26 20.22
C ASP A 128 11.48 -25.34 20.05
N ASP A 129 10.73 -25.13 21.13
CA ASP A 129 9.27 -25.11 21.09
C ASP A 129 8.75 -23.95 20.23
N TYR A 130 9.38 -22.77 20.36
CA TYR A 130 9.06 -21.63 19.50
C TYR A 130 9.25 -21.94 18.01
N TYR A 131 10.41 -22.49 17.64
CA TYR A 131 10.69 -22.80 16.25
C TYR A 131 9.86 -23.99 15.75
N GLY A 132 9.53 -24.96 16.59
CA GLY A 132 8.58 -26.03 16.29
C GLY A 132 7.19 -25.50 16.00
N PHE A 133 6.68 -24.58 16.83
CA PHE A 133 5.40 -23.91 16.61
C PHE A 133 5.43 -23.05 15.35
N ARG A 134 6.48 -22.28 15.14
CA ARG A 134 6.64 -21.44 13.95
C ARG A 134 6.62 -22.26 12.65
N ALA A 135 7.28 -23.45 12.67
CA ALA A 135 7.37 -24.31 11.49
C ALA A 135 6.01 -24.78 10.95
N ILE A 136 4.99 -24.84 11.81
CA ILE A 136 3.62 -25.15 11.40
C ILE A 136 3.10 -24.09 10.42
N PHE A 137 3.55 -22.85 10.57
CA PHE A 137 3.10 -21.70 9.76
C PHE A 137 4.08 -21.30 8.65
N ASP A 138 5.18 -22.04 8.45
CA ASP A 138 6.13 -21.76 7.35
C ASP A 138 5.47 -21.76 5.96
N PRO A 139 4.48 -22.61 5.65
CA PRO A 139 3.76 -22.54 4.38
C PRO A 139 3.00 -21.21 4.20
N VAL A 140 2.50 -20.63 5.29
CA VAL A 140 1.78 -19.34 5.28
C VAL A 140 2.75 -18.17 5.22
N PHE A 141 3.93 -18.30 5.84
CA PHE A 141 4.97 -17.26 5.91
C PHE A 141 6.28 -17.69 5.21
N PRO A 142 6.27 -18.00 3.90
CA PRO A 142 7.41 -18.54 3.17
C PRO A 142 8.49 -17.47 3.00
N LEU A 143 9.52 -17.45 3.83
CA LEU A 143 10.57 -16.43 3.82
C LEU A 143 11.29 -16.29 2.47
N GLN A 144 11.42 -17.37 1.72
CA GLN A 144 12.11 -17.37 0.41
C GLN A 144 11.25 -16.74 -0.69
N ASN A 145 9.93 -17.01 -0.66
CA ASN A 145 8.97 -16.57 -1.67
C ASN A 145 7.97 -15.57 -1.08
N TRP A 146 8.46 -14.68 -0.24
CA TRP A 146 7.63 -13.68 0.43
C TRP A 146 6.99 -12.72 -0.55
N GLN A 147 5.69 -12.64 -0.51
CA GLN A 147 4.93 -11.62 -1.23
C GLN A 147 4.69 -10.42 -0.32
N GLN A 148 4.91 -9.23 -0.84
CA GLN A 148 4.60 -7.99 -0.12
C GLN A 148 3.08 -7.81 0.04
N PRO A 149 2.59 -7.01 1.00
CA PRO A 149 1.17 -6.86 1.30
C PRO A 149 0.28 -6.64 0.08
N ASN A 150 0.68 -5.78 -0.84
CA ASN A 150 -0.09 -5.47 -2.05
C ASN A 150 -0.17 -6.64 -3.06
N ALA A 151 0.76 -7.58 -3.00
CA ALA A 151 0.79 -8.75 -3.89
C ALA A 151 0.06 -9.98 -3.33
N ARG A 152 -0.48 -9.90 -2.10
CA ARG A 152 -1.20 -11.00 -1.44
C ARG A 152 -2.71 -10.99 -1.66
N LEU A 153 -3.20 -9.99 -2.38
CA LEU A 153 -4.63 -9.87 -2.63
C LEU A 153 -5.08 -10.94 -3.62
N ILE A 154 -6.13 -11.66 -3.27
CA ILE A 154 -6.79 -12.59 -4.18
C ILE A 154 -7.86 -11.81 -4.91
N ASP A 155 -7.74 -11.72 -6.23
CA ASP A 155 -8.77 -11.11 -7.07
C ASP A 155 -9.87 -12.13 -7.34
N LEU A 156 -11.00 -11.92 -6.70
CA LEU A 156 -12.23 -12.72 -6.85
C LEU A 156 -13.30 -11.96 -7.64
N THR A 157 -12.90 -10.96 -8.42
CA THR A 157 -13.81 -10.19 -9.26
C THR A 157 -14.41 -11.12 -10.34
N PRO A 158 -15.74 -11.24 -10.43
CA PRO A 158 -16.38 -12.00 -11.50
C PRO A 158 -16.01 -11.45 -12.88
N ASP A 159 -16.03 -12.31 -13.91
CA ASP A 159 -15.64 -11.92 -15.27
C ASP A 159 -16.51 -10.79 -15.84
N GLU A 160 -17.80 -10.76 -15.46
CA GLU A 160 -18.72 -9.69 -15.87
C GLU A 160 -18.31 -8.34 -15.29
N ASP A 161 -17.99 -8.30 -13.99
CA ASP A 161 -17.54 -7.09 -13.30
C ASP A 161 -16.14 -6.66 -13.78
N ARG A 162 -15.30 -7.65 -14.12
CA ARG A 162 -13.96 -7.39 -14.70
C ARG A 162 -14.05 -6.69 -16.04
N ALA A 163 -14.93 -7.15 -16.92
CA ALA A 163 -15.15 -6.51 -18.22
C ALA A 163 -15.63 -5.05 -18.09
N GLU A 164 -16.49 -4.77 -17.11
CA GLU A 164 -16.94 -3.40 -16.83
C GLU A 164 -15.82 -2.56 -16.20
N ALA A 165 -15.03 -3.13 -15.28
CA ALA A 165 -13.86 -2.47 -14.71
C ALA A 165 -12.84 -2.09 -15.78
N ASP A 166 -12.50 -3.01 -16.70
CA ASP A 166 -11.60 -2.75 -17.83
C ASP A 166 -12.11 -1.63 -18.73
N ARG A 167 -13.44 -1.58 -18.96
CA ARG A 167 -14.07 -0.51 -19.72
C ARG A 167 -13.92 0.85 -19.02
N ILE A 168 -14.14 0.88 -17.71
CA ILE A 168 -14.00 2.09 -16.90
C ILE A 168 -12.53 2.54 -16.86
N GLU A 169 -11.58 1.62 -16.65
CA GLU A 169 -10.16 1.92 -16.65
C GLU A 169 -9.69 2.54 -17.97
N LYS A 170 -10.21 2.03 -19.10
CA LYS A 170 -9.92 2.62 -20.40
C LYS A 170 -10.41 4.08 -20.50
N ILE A 171 -11.62 4.36 -20.04
CA ILE A 171 -12.16 5.72 -20.00
C ILE A 171 -11.31 6.62 -19.09
N VAL A 172 -10.95 6.14 -17.90
CA VAL A 172 -10.09 6.87 -16.96
C VAL A 172 -8.76 7.21 -17.61
N LYS A 173 -8.12 6.25 -18.28
CA LYS A 173 -6.85 6.46 -18.98
C LYS A 173 -6.96 7.52 -20.07
N GLU A 174 -8.01 7.47 -20.87
CA GLU A 174 -8.26 8.48 -21.90
C GLU A 174 -8.45 9.89 -21.28
N MET A 175 -9.18 9.99 -20.16
CA MET A 175 -9.36 11.24 -19.43
C MET A 175 -8.05 11.74 -18.81
N GLU A 176 -7.21 10.85 -18.28
CA GLU A 176 -5.89 11.20 -17.73
C GLU A 176 -4.94 11.69 -18.82
N GLU A 177 -4.94 11.07 -19.99
CA GLU A 177 -4.16 11.52 -21.15
C GLU A 177 -4.61 12.91 -21.61
N GLU A 178 -5.91 13.15 -21.69
CA GLU A 178 -6.45 14.48 -22.00
C GLU A 178 -6.07 15.52 -20.94
N LEU A 179 -6.23 15.20 -19.67
CA LEU A 179 -5.85 16.07 -18.58
C LEU A 179 -4.35 16.43 -18.60
N ASN A 180 -3.50 15.43 -18.84
CA ASN A 180 -2.06 15.64 -18.94
C ASN A 180 -1.71 16.48 -20.16
N GLY A 181 -2.40 16.30 -21.30
CA GLY A 181 -2.28 17.16 -22.47
C GLY A 181 -2.66 18.62 -22.17
N ARG A 182 -3.78 18.83 -21.48
CA ARG A 182 -4.22 20.18 -21.07
C ARG A 182 -3.24 20.81 -20.08
N LYS A 183 -2.74 20.06 -19.08
CA LYS A 183 -1.72 20.54 -18.15
C LYS A 183 -0.45 20.97 -18.86
N LYS A 184 0.02 20.19 -19.84
CA LYS A 184 1.21 20.51 -20.63
C LYS A 184 1.00 21.80 -21.45
N ALA A 185 -0.10 21.91 -22.15
CA ALA A 185 -0.44 23.10 -22.94
C ALA A 185 -0.54 24.35 -22.06
N LEU A 186 -1.16 24.24 -20.88
CA LEU A 186 -1.25 25.34 -19.93
C LEU A 186 0.14 25.73 -19.39
N ALA A 187 0.97 24.77 -19.04
CA ALA A 187 2.34 25.03 -18.58
C ALA A 187 3.17 25.75 -19.65
N GLU A 188 3.05 25.34 -20.92
CA GLU A 188 3.71 26.00 -22.05
C GLU A 188 3.23 27.45 -22.26
N GLN A 189 1.92 27.68 -22.14
CA GLN A 189 1.35 29.04 -22.24
C GLN A 189 1.85 29.95 -21.11
N ILE A 190 1.83 29.45 -19.88
CA ILE A 190 2.32 30.20 -18.72
C ILE A 190 3.81 30.51 -18.87
N GLN A 191 4.59 29.53 -19.31
CA GLN A 191 6.02 29.71 -19.52
C GLN A 191 6.33 30.72 -20.63
N LYS A 192 5.58 30.66 -21.74
CA LYS A 192 5.70 31.66 -22.82
C LYS A 192 5.41 33.06 -22.30
N LYS A 193 4.35 33.23 -21.50
CA LYS A 193 3.99 34.52 -20.91
C LYS A 193 5.06 35.02 -19.95
N LYS A 194 5.65 34.16 -19.13
CA LYS A 194 6.76 34.53 -18.23
C LYS A 194 8.01 34.95 -18.97
N LEU A 195 8.26 34.41 -20.17
CA LEU A 195 9.37 34.81 -21.02
C LEU A 195 9.19 36.25 -21.59
N GLU A 196 7.94 36.74 -21.71
CA GLU A 196 7.69 38.11 -22.14
C GLU A 196 8.26 39.17 -21.16
N ASP A 197 8.41 38.81 -19.87
CA ASP A 197 9.04 39.65 -18.83
C ASP A 197 10.58 39.66 -18.90
N VAL A 198 11.17 38.82 -19.76
CA VAL A 198 12.62 38.78 -20.02
C VAL A 198 12.97 39.69 -21.20
N PRO A 199 14.07 40.46 -21.16
CA PRO A 199 14.52 41.27 -22.30
C PRO A 199 14.59 40.44 -23.58
N GLN A 200 14.12 41.03 -24.68
CA GLN A 200 13.94 40.30 -25.95
C GLN A 200 15.24 39.61 -26.43
N GLU A 201 16.38 40.22 -26.17
CA GLU A 201 17.73 39.70 -26.54
C GLU A 201 18.10 38.43 -25.76
N LEU A 202 17.50 38.20 -24.59
CA LEU A 202 17.83 37.10 -23.70
C LEU A 202 16.74 36.02 -23.65
N GLN A 203 15.58 36.22 -24.34
CA GLN A 203 14.45 35.32 -24.28
C GLN A 203 14.80 33.92 -24.82
N GLU A 204 15.48 33.82 -25.96
CA GLU A 204 15.81 32.53 -26.57
C GLU A 204 16.87 31.76 -25.76
N ASP A 205 17.87 32.44 -25.23
CA ASP A 205 18.88 31.85 -24.36
C ASP A 205 18.26 31.36 -23.03
N THR A 206 17.35 32.15 -22.45
CA THR A 206 16.61 31.78 -21.24
C THR A 206 15.68 30.60 -21.50
N ARG A 207 14.99 30.58 -22.63
CA ARG A 207 14.14 29.46 -23.04
C ARG A 207 14.97 28.19 -23.17
N THR A 208 16.13 28.26 -23.82
CA THR A 208 17.04 27.11 -23.98
C THR A 208 17.54 26.65 -22.60
N ALA A 209 17.88 27.56 -21.69
CA ALA A 209 18.31 27.24 -20.33
C ALA A 209 17.22 26.48 -19.55
N VAL A 210 15.95 26.87 -19.70
CA VAL A 210 14.82 26.19 -19.06
C VAL A 210 14.64 24.77 -19.59
N LEU A 211 14.76 24.57 -20.88
CA LEU A 211 14.58 23.26 -21.56
C LEU A 211 15.76 22.31 -21.30
N THR A 212 16.95 22.85 -20.99
CA THR A 212 18.13 22.03 -20.69
C THR A 212 18.01 21.36 -19.32
N PRO A 213 18.20 20.03 -19.20
CA PRO A 213 18.23 19.34 -17.93
C PRO A 213 19.25 19.96 -16.97
N ALA A 214 18.93 20.01 -15.67
CA ALA A 214 19.76 20.73 -14.67
C ALA A 214 21.23 20.25 -14.64
N LYS A 215 21.48 18.97 -14.90
CA LYS A 215 22.81 18.35 -14.94
C LYS A 215 23.64 18.77 -16.16
N ASP A 216 22.99 19.17 -17.24
CA ASP A 216 23.62 19.47 -18.54
C ASP A 216 23.70 20.99 -18.81
N ARG A 217 23.29 21.84 -17.83
CA ARG A 217 23.30 23.30 -17.97
C ARG A 217 24.68 23.86 -17.91
N THR A 218 24.97 24.78 -18.84
CA THR A 218 26.18 25.62 -18.79
C THR A 218 26.09 26.66 -17.66
N GLU A 219 27.23 27.23 -17.23
CA GLU A 219 27.24 28.28 -16.22
C GLU A 219 26.40 29.51 -16.64
N ARG A 220 26.48 29.89 -17.91
CA ARG A 220 25.64 30.96 -18.47
C ARG A 220 24.15 30.69 -18.36
N GLN A 221 23.73 29.44 -18.58
CA GLN A 221 22.34 29.05 -18.43
C GLN A 221 21.88 29.06 -16.96
N LYS A 222 22.76 28.72 -16.03
CA LYS A 222 22.47 28.81 -14.60
C LYS A 222 22.29 30.25 -14.18
N GLU A 223 23.22 31.15 -14.59
CA GLU A 223 23.15 32.60 -14.33
C GLU A 223 21.83 33.21 -14.84
N LEU A 224 21.41 32.87 -16.06
CA LEU A 224 20.14 33.35 -16.62
C LEU A 224 18.93 32.89 -15.80
N LEU A 225 18.91 31.63 -15.33
CA LEU A 225 17.82 31.12 -14.52
C LEU A 225 17.82 31.67 -13.07
N ASP A 226 18.95 32.11 -12.57
CA ASP A 226 19.04 32.78 -11.27
C ASP A 226 18.66 34.26 -11.39
N LEU A 227 18.97 34.89 -12.52
CA LEU A 227 18.54 36.25 -12.81
C LEU A 227 17.02 36.37 -13.08
N TYR A 228 16.45 35.34 -13.74
CA TYR A 228 15.03 35.28 -14.08
C TYR A 228 14.37 34.05 -13.47
N PRO A 229 14.27 33.93 -12.12
CA PRO A 229 13.75 32.74 -11.47
C PRO A 229 12.27 32.43 -11.79
N MET A 230 11.50 33.43 -12.25
CA MET A 230 10.10 33.28 -12.63
C MET A 230 9.91 32.40 -13.86
N VAL A 231 10.90 32.24 -14.73
CA VAL A 231 10.79 31.38 -15.94
C VAL A 231 11.04 29.91 -15.67
N LYS A 232 11.37 29.51 -14.43
CA LYS A 232 11.50 28.10 -14.09
C LYS A 232 10.23 27.32 -14.44
N PRO A 233 10.34 26.00 -14.75
CA PRO A 233 9.19 25.21 -15.17
C PRO A 233 8.04 25.25 -14.17
N VAL A 234 6.85 25.36 -14.69
CA VAL A 234 5.61 25.29 -13.89
C VAL A 234 5.51 23.91 -13.25
N ARG A 235 5.24 23.87 -11.96
CA ARG A 235 5.08 22.62 -11.21
C ARG A 235 3.63 22.39 -10.84
N PHE A 236 3.15 21.18 -11.08
CA PHE A 236 1.88 20.70 -10.57
C PHE A 236 2.15 19.80 -9.35
N ILE A 237 1.57 20.12 -8.20
CA ILE A 237 1.60 19.27 -7.01
C ILE A 237 0.18 18.85 -6.71
N ALA A 238 -0.07 17.53 -6.59
CA ALA A 238 -1.39 16.95 -6.35
C ALA A 238 -2.50 17.48 -7.29
N GLY A 239 -2.15 17.75 -8.55
CA GLY A 239 -3.09 18.27 -9.54
C GLY A 239 -3.26 19.79 -9.53
N PHE A 240 -2.72 20.48 -8.54
CA PHE A 240 -2.77 21.94 -8.42
C PHE A 240 -1.52 22.61 -8.97
N LEU A 241 -1.70 23.76 -9.62
CA LEU A 241 -0.59 24.60 -10.03
C LEU A 241 0.02 25.24 -8.77
N VAL A 242 1.30 25.04 -8.52
CA VAL A 242 1.97 25.58 -7.30
C VAL A 242 1.96 27.12 -7.26
N GLU A 243 1.76 27.75 -8.41
CA GLU A 243 1.73 29.20 -8.58
C GLU A 243 0.32 29.79 -8.55
N TYR A 244 -0.67 28.99 -8.13
CA TYR A 244 -2.09 29.34 -8.16
C TYR A 244 -2.48 30.50 -7.22
N ASP A 245 -1.67 30.78 -6.21
CA ASP A 245 -1.90 31.93 -5.31
C ASP A 245 -1.59 33.30 -5.95
N ASN A 246 -1.09 33.31 -7.18
CA ASN A 246 -0.89 34.55 -7.90
C ASN A 246 -2.16 34.96 -8.66
N PRO A 247 -2.79 36.11 -8.35
CA PRO A 247 -4.02 36.59 -8.99
C PRO A 247 -3.97 36.63 -10.53
N ALA A 248 -2.77 36.76 -11.11
CA ALA A 248 -2.58 36.75 -12.56
C ALA A 248 -2.91 35.39 -13.21
N TYR A 249 -2.87 34.29 -12.48
CA TYR A 249 -3.09 32.93 -12.98
C TYR A 249 -4.52 32.42 -12.75
N ARG A 250 -5.31 33.06 -11.86
CA ARG A 250 -6.72 32.74 -11.62
C ARG A 250 -7.64 32.98 -12.83
N LYS A 251 -7.12 33.59 -13.89
CA LYS A 251 -7.86 33.86 -15.14
C LYS A 251 -7.87 32.70 -16.13
N PHE A 252 -7.26 31.56 -15.79
CA PHE A 252 -7.15 30.37 -16.66
C PHE A 252 -7.99 29.18 -16.15
N GLU A 253 -8.94 29.42 -15.25
CA GLU A 253 -10.00 28.45 -14.91
C GLU A 253 -11.07 28.34 -16.00
#